data_fd5724d8ae29681c031734785b85881a
#
_entry.id   fd5724d8ae29681c031734785b85881a
#
_cell.length_a   1.000
_cell.length_b   1.000
_cell.length_c   1.000
_cell.angle_alpha   90.00
_cell.angle_beta   90.00
_cell.angle_gamma   90.00
#
_symmetry.space_group_name_H-M   'P 1'
#
loop_
_entity.id
_entity.type
_entity.pdbx_description
1 polymer ?
#
loop_
_entity_poly.entity_id
_entity_poly.type
_entity_poly.pdbx_seq_one_letter_code
_entity_poly.pdbx_strand_id
1 'polypeptide(L)'
;MKYTDTQIGFQEFPDEISLLINISNCPFHCLGCHSPELWEDIGTELTFDELNKLIQSNKGITCVGFMGGKEEEVNKLSRFIKDKYPELKVGVYSGGYSVVRFDFEVLDYIKIGSYMEEYGPLNNPNTNQKMFKLVPNSSKYIKDKNRFKEMVDITYKFWKHGNNK
;
A
#
# COMPACT_ATOMS: atom_id res chain seq x y z
N MET A 1 -15.50 -3.19 1.01
CA MET A 1 -14.54 -4.31 0.81
C MET A 1 -14.31 -5.04 2.12
N LYS A 2 -13.86 -6.30 2.06
CA LYS A 2 -13.62 -7.12 3.24
C LYS A 2 -12.13 -7.33 3.48
N TYR A 3 -11.76 -7.60 4.72
CA TYR A 3 -10.40 -7.99 5.11
C TYR A 3 -10.43 -9.27 5.93
N THR A 4 -9.37 -10.06 5.85
CA THR A 4 -9.27 -11.35 6.57
C THR A 4 -8.58 -11.20 7.91
N ASP A 5 -7.50 -10.45 7.96
CA ASP A 5 -6.66 -10.26 9.13
C ASP A 5 -5.85 -8.97 9.04
N THR A 6 -5.20 -8.63 10.14
CA THR A 6 -4.27 -7.51 10.22
C THR A 6 -2.98 -7.93 10.90
N GLN A 7 -1.89 -7.27 10.55
CA GLN A 7 -0.58 -7.48 11.18
C GLN A 7 0.22 -6.18 11.26
N ILE A 8 1.18 -6.13 12.16
CA ILE A 8 2.16 -5.04 12.18
C ILE A 8 3.36 -5.44 11.33
N GLY A 9 3.65 -4.63 10.31
CA GLY A 9 4.76 -4.81 9.39
C GLY A 9 5.78 -3.69 9.50
N PHE A 10 7.06 -4.02 9.23
CA PHE A 10 8.19 -3.09 9.27
C PHE A 10 8.93 -3.01 7.94
N GLN A 11 8.54 -3.81 6.96
CA GLN A 11 9.27 -3.96 5.70
C GLN A 11 8.43 -3.59 4.47
N GLU A 12 7.11 -3.57 4.59
CA GLU A 12 6.18 -3.36 3.47
C GLU A 12 6.19 -1.91 2.99
N PHE A 13 6.36 -0.96 3.91
CA PHE A 13 6.55 0.45 3.60
C PHE A 13 7.83 0.93 4.29
N PRO A 14 8.87 1.30 3.53
CA PRO A 14 10.17 1.66 4.08
C PRO A 14 10.09 2.80 5.10
N ASP A 15 10.77 2.62 6.22
CA ASP A 15 10.89 3.58 7.32
C ASP A 15 9.59 3.77 8.13
N GLU A 16 8.58 2.87 7.98
CA GLU A 16 7.29 2.97 8.66
C GLU A 16 7.03 1.75 9.59
N ILE A 17 6.28 2.00 10.65
CA ILE A 17 5.63 0.96 11.46
C ILE A 17 4.20 0.87 10.95
N SER A 18 3.88 -0.20 10.24
CA SER A 18 2.66 -0.25 9.43
C SER A 18 1.61 -1.20 10.01
N LEU A 19 0.38 -0.73 10.15
CA LEU A 19 -0.78 -1.60 10.28
C LEU A 19 -1.15 -2.09 8.88
N LEU A 20 -0.86 -3.35 8.58
CA LEU A 20 -1.19 -3.99 7.32
C LEU A 20 -2.56 -4.64 7.42
N ILE A 21 -3.43 -4.35 6.45
CA ILE A 21 -4.80 -4.86 6.38
C ILE A 21 -4.90 -5.73 5.13
N ASN A 22 -5.04 -7.04 5.30
CA ASN A 22 -5.10 -8.01 4.20
C ASN A 22 -6.50 -8.03 3.58
N ILE A 23 -6.62 -7.45 2.38
CA ILE A 23 -7.89 -7.30 1.67
C ILE A 23 -8.18 -8.53 0.84
N SER A 24 -9.36 -9.10 1.02
CA SER A 24 -9.86 -10.25 0.25
C SER A 24 -10.49 -9.84 -1.09
N ASN A 25 -10.95 -10.83 -1.86
CA ASN A 25 -11.50 -10.65 -3.20
C ASN A 25 -10.50 -10.02 -4.18
N CYS A 26 -9.25 -10.49 -4.12
CA CYS A 26 -8.19 -10.05 -5.03
C CYS A 26 -8.45 -10.55 -6.45
N PRO A 27 -8.56 -9.68 -7.47
CA PRO A 27 -8.90 -10.08 -8.83
C PRO A 27 -7.71 -10.64 -9.63
N PHE A 28 -6.48 -10.50 -9.11
CA PHE A 28 -5.28 -10.80 -9.90
C PHE A 28 -4.90 -12.27 -9.95
N HIS A 29 -5.22 -13.05 -8.92
CA HIS A 29 -4.98 -14.50 -8.85
C HIS A 29 -3.56 -14.89 -9.34
N CYS A 30 -2.54 -14.17 -8.87
CA CYS A 30 -1.16 -14.37 -9.31
C CYS A 30 -0.68 -15.80 -9.05
N LEU A 31 -0.13 -16.45 -10.06
CA LEU A 31 0.48 -17.77 -9.90
C LEU A 31 1.63 -17.69 -8.91
N GLY A 32 1.64 -18.58 -7.91
CA GLY A 32 2.63 -18.55 -6.82
C GLY A 32 2.39 -17.47 -5.77
N CYS A 33 1.18 -16.89 -5.72
CA CYS A 33 0.79 -15.94 -4.68
C CYS A 33 1.02 -16.53 -3.28
N HIS A 34 1.59 -15.75 -2.37
CA HIS A 34 1.80 -16.17 -0.98
C HIS A 34 0.52 -16.27 -0.16
N SER A 35 -0.56 -15.62 -0.61
CA SER A 35 -1.86 -15.54 0.09
C SER A 35 -3.02 -15.84 -0.87
N PRO A 36 -3.10 -17.06 -1.43
CA PRO A 36 -4.16 -17.42 -2.38
C PRO A 36 -5.55 -17.41 -1.75
N GLU A 37 -5.68 -17.54 -0.43
CA GLU A 37 -6.92 -17.41 0.32
C GLU A 37 -7.58 -16.04 0.13
N LEU A 38 -6.80 -15.01 -0.17
CA LEU A 38 -7.32 -13.65 -0.43
C LEU A 38 -8.00 -13.51 -1.80
N TRP A 39 -7.99 -14.53 -2.64
CA TRP A 39 -8.76 -14.52 -3.90
C TRP A 39 -10.27 -14.63 -3.66
N GLU A 40 -10.66 -15.27 -2.56
CA GLU A 40 -12.05 -15.44 -2.18
C GLU A 40 -12.64 -14.19 -1.53
N ASP A 41 -13.96 -13.99 -1.66
CA ASP A 41 -14.68 -12.89 -0.99
C ASP A 41 -15.04 -13.26 0.45
N ILE A 42 -14.07 -13.27 1.32
CA ILE A 42 -14.19 -13.71 2.73
C ILE A 42 -13.77 -12.61 3.70
N GLY A 43 -14.08 -12.80 4.97
CA GLY A 43 -13.63 -11.93 6.06
C GLY A 43 -14.68 -10.92 6.51
N THR A 44 -14.21 -9.89 7.22
CA THR A 44 -15.03 -8.85 7.84
C THR A 44 -15.12 -7.61 6.96
N GLU A 45 -16.28 -6.97 6.92
CA GLU A 45 -16.48 -5.71 6.20
C GLU A 45 -15.61 -4.60 6.79
N LEU A 46 -14.76 -3.98 5.98
CA LEU A 46 -13.91 -2.87 6.39
C LEU A 46 -14.67 -1.54 6.25
N THR A 47 -15.52 -1.27 7.22
CA THR A 47 -16.22 0.01 7.34
C THR A 47 -15.31 1.11 7.94
N PHE A 48 -15.74 2.38 7.91
CA PHE A 48 -15.01 3.46 8.59
C PHE A 48 -14.88 3.21 10.11
N ASP A 49 -15.94 2.68 10.74
CA ASP A 49 -15.91 2.38 12.17
C ASP A 49 -14.95 1.23 12.49
N GLU A 50 -14.93 0.19 11.65
CA GLU A 50 -14.01 -0.92 11.81
C GLU A 50 -12.56 -0.47 11.61
N LEU A 51 -12.27 0.29 10.55
CA LEU A 51 -10.96 0.86 10.32
C LEU A 51 -10.50 1.74 11.50
N ASN A 52 -11.42 2.55 12.03
CA ASN A 52 -11.14 3.38 13.20
C ASN A 52 -10.76 2.54 14.43
N LYS A 53 -11.49 1.45 14.70
CA LYS A 53 -11.16 0.52 15.80
C LYS A 53 -9.79 -0.12 15.61
N LEU A 54 -9.47 -0.57 14.41
CA LEU A 54 -8.18 -1.16 14.06
C LEU A 54 -7.03 -0.17 14.33
N ILE A 55 -7.16 1.07 13.90
CA ILE A 55 -6.15 2.12 14.14
C ILE A 55 -6.00 2.40 15.65
N GLN A 56 -7.11 2.56 16.36
CA GLN A 56 -7.07 2.85 17.80
C GLN A 56 -6.50 1.71 18.64
N SER A 57 -6.66 0.47 18.20
CA SER A 57 -6.13 -0.73 18.87
C SER A 57 -4.63 -0.94 18.62
N ASN A 58 -4.06 -0.28 17.63
CA ASN A 58 -2.65 -0.43 17.23
C ASN A 58 -1.89 0.88 17.40
N LYS A 59 -1.65 1.28 18.66
CA LYS A 59 -0.93 2.51 18.97
C LYS A 59 0.54 2.43 18.55
N GLY A 60 1.09 3.55 18.11
CA GLY A 60 2.50 3.66 17.72
C GLY A 60 2.76 3.33 16.25
N ILE A 61 1.74 3.01 15.46
CA ILE A 61 1.87 2.91 14.01
C ILE A 61 2.12 4.28 13.38
N THR A 62 2.84 4.30 12.29
CA THR A 62 3.11 5.50 11.48
C THR A 62 2.43 5.42 10.11
N CYS A 63 2.00 4.22 9.70
CA CYS A 63 1.40 3.96 8.40
C CYS A 63 0.24 2.97 8.50
N VAL A 64 -0.77 3.16 7.66
CA VAL A 64 -1.80 2.14 7.38
C VAL A 64 -1.60 1.64 5.97
N GLY A 65 -1.45 0.33 5.80
CA GLY A 65 -1.21 -0.32 4.52
C GLY A 65 -2.39 -1.21 4.10
N PHE A 66 -2.98 -0.92 2.94
CA PHE A 66 -3.96 -1.80 2.32
C PHE A 66 -3.23 -2.81 1.43
N MET A 67 -3.30 -4.09 1.82
CA MET A 67 -2.69 -5.18 1.07
C MET A 67 -3.70 -5.72 0.04
N GLY A 68 -3.93 -4.93 -1.00
CA GLY A 68 -4.96 -5.13 -2.02
C GLY A 68 -6.10 -4.10 -1.94
N GLY A 69 -7.22 -4.43 -2.59
CA GLY A 69 -8.43 -3.61 -2.58
C GLY A 69 -8.71 -2.89 -3.91
N LYS A 70 -9.99 -2.54 -4.09
CA LYS A 70 -10.42 -1.75 -5.24
C LYS A 70 -10.05 -0.28 -5.02
N GLU A 71 -9.57 0.38 -6.05
CA GLU A 71 -9.03 1.74 -5.98
C GLU A 71 -10.02 2.73 -5.35
N GLU A 72 -11.31 2.66 -5.75
CA GLU A 72 -12.34 3.56 -5.23
C GLU A 72 -12.55 3.42 -3.72
N GLU A 73 -12.57 2.19 -3.22
CA GLU A 73 -12.76 1.92 -1.79
C GLU A 73 -11.51 2.27 -0.99
N VAL A 74 -10.32 1.97 -1.53
CA VAL A 74 -9.03 2.39 -0.94
C VAL A 74 -8.97 3.91 -0.84
N ASN A 75 -9.35 4.65 -1.88
CA ASN A 75 -9.36 6.11 -1.86
C ASN A 75 -10.29 6.67 -0.77
N LYS A 76 -11.51 6.12 -0.63
CA LYS A 76 -12.46 6.54 0.40
C LYS A 76 -11.92 6.32 1.83
N LEU A 77 -11.39 5.13 2.09
CA LEU A 77 -10.82 4.80 3.40
C LEU A 77 -9.53 5.59 3.68
N SER A 78 -8.71 5.82 2.67
CA SER A 78 -7.52 6.67 2.79
C SER A 78 -7.87 8.12 3.11
N ARG A 79 -8.93 8.66 2.49
CA ARG A 79 -9.46 10.00 2.80
C ARG A 79 -9.88 10.07 4.26
N PHE A 80 -10.64 9.10 4.75
CA PHE A 80 -11.03 9.02 6.15
C PHE A 80 -9.82 9.01 7.10
N ILE A 81 -8.76 8.26 6.75
CA ILE A 81 -7.53 8.24 7.56
C ILE A 81 -6.90 9.64 7.56
N LYS A 82 -6.73 10.28 6.42
CA LYS A 82 -6.11 11.59 6.34
C LYS A 82 -6.89 12.69 7.07
N ASP A 83 -8.20 12.61 7.05
CA ASP A 83 -9.07 13.58 7.73
C ASP A 83 -9.01 13.41 9.25
N LYS A 84 -8.96 12.16 9.75
CA LYS A 84 -9.02 11.85 11.18
C LYS A 84 -7.66 11.68 11.83
N TYR A 85 -6.67 11.21 11.09
CA TYR A 85 -5.30 10.89 11.54
C TYR A 85 -4.29 11.47 10.54
N PRO A 86 -4.19 12.82 10.43
CA PRO A 86 -3.37 13.46 9.39
C PRO A 86 -1.88 13.13 9.49
N GLU A 87 -1.42 12.68 10.67
CA GLU A 87 -0.04 12.24 10.91
C GLU A 87 0.27 10.87 10.30
N LEU A 88 -0.75 10.02 10.09
CA LEU A 88 -0.53 8.68 9.54
C LEU A 88 -0.28 8.72 8.04
N LYS A 89 0.71 7.97 7.60
CA LYS A 89 0.92 7.65 6.19
C LYS A 89 -0.09 6.61 5.74
N VAL A 90 -0.36 6.58 4.45
CA VAL A 90 -1.22 5.55 3.84
C VAL A 90 -0.51 4.95 2.64
N GLY A 91 -0.48 3.64 2.60
CA GLY A 91 0.08 2.89 1.49
C GLY A 91 -0.88 1.84 0.95
N VAL A 92 -0.68 1.44 -0.30
CA VAL A 92 -1.44 0.38 -0.94
C VAL A 92 -0.53 -0.55 -1.75
N TYR A 93 -0.81 -1.83 -1.69
CA TYR A 93 -0.26 -2.85 -2.59
C TYR A 93 -1.32 -3.18 -3.65
N SER A 94 -0.98 -2.94 -4.92
CA SER A 94 -1.82 -3.31 -6.06
C SER A 94 -1.11 -4.33 -6.94
N GLY A 95 -1.84 -5.35 -7.39
CA GLY A 95 -1.38 -6.26 -8.42
C GLY A 95 -1.47 -5.67 -9.84
N GLY A 96 -2.16 -4.55 -10.02
CA GLY A 96 -2.23 -3.83 -11.29
C GLY A 96 -1.00 -2.98 -11.56
N TYR A 97 -0.88 -2.52 -12.80
CA TYR A 97 0.20 -1.61 -13.23
C TYR A 97 -0.28 -0.17 -13.41
N SER A 98 -1.60 0.06 -13.43
CA SER A 98 -2.16 1.40 -13.57
C SER A 98 -2.33 2.08 -12.22
N VAL A 99 -1.98 3.34 -12.16
CA VAL A 99 -2.15 4.20 -10.98
C VAL A 99 -3.23 5.28 -11.17
N VAL A 100 -3.84 5.34 -12.35
CA VAL A 100 -4.73 6.45 -12.78
C VAL A 100 -5.96 6.62 -11.88
N ARG A 101 -6.45 5.54 -11.28
CA ARG A 101 -7.64 5.53 -10.44
C ARG A 101 -7.36 5.74 -8.95
N PHE A 102 -6.08 5.81 -8.57
CA PHE A 102 -5.68 6.10 -7.20
C PHE A 102 -5.61 7.60 -6.94
N ASP A 103 -6.09 8.02 -5.78
CA ASP A 103 -6.05 9.41 -5.35
C ASP A 103 -4.73 9.72 -4.63
N PHE A 104 -3.83 10.40 -5.33
CA PHE A 104 -2.51 10.73 -4.80
C PHE A 104 -2.55 11.75 -3.65
N GLU A 105 -3.64 12.52 -3.49
CA GLU A 105 -3.77 13.43 -2.34
C GLU A 105 -3.71 12.67 -1.02
N VAL A 106 -4.32 11.46 -0.98
CA VAL A 106 -4.52 10.69 0.24
C VAL A 106 -3.56 9.52 0.41
N LEU A 107 -2.75 9.21 -0.60
CA LEU A 107 -1.75 8.15 -0.55
C LEU A 107 -0.34 8.72 -0.37
N ASP A 108 0.51 7.98 0.32
CA ASP A 108 1.93 8.27 0.50
C ASP A 108 2.83 7.21 -0.15
N TYR A 109 2.31 5.98 -0.29
CA TYR A 109 3.03 4.87 -0.92
C TYR A 109 2.09 4.07 -1.82
N ILE A 110 2.62 3.62 -2.96
CA ILE A 110 1.92 2.69 -3.84
C ILE A 110 2.89 1.65 -4.41
N LYS A 111 2.57 0.39 -4.18
CA LYS A 111 3.24 -0.74 -4.84
C LYS A 111 2.35 -1.20 -5.98
N ILE A 112 2.93 -1.36 -7.17
CA ILE A 112 2.26 -1.85 -8.36
C ILE A 112 2.94 -3.09 -8.94
N GLY A 113 2.20 -3.83 -9.75
CA GLY A 113 2.66 -5.03 -10.46
C GLY A 113 2.26 -6.32 -9.75
N SER A 114 1.75 -7.27 -10.54
CA SER A 114 1.44 -8.61 -10.08
C SER A 114 2.70 -9.39 -9.72
N TYR A 115 2.58 -10.35 -8.80
CA TYR A 115 3.67 -11.26 -8.52
C TYR A 115 3.89 -12.19 -9.73
N MET A 116 5.13 -12.32 -10.14
CA MET A 116 5.57 -13.24 -11.19
C MET A 116 6.78 -14.03 -10.67
N GLU A 117 6.64 -15.34 -10.59
CA GLU A 117 7.64 -16.22 -9.97
C GLU A 117 9.02 -16.09 -10.63
N GLU A 118 9.08 -15.93 -11.95
CA GLU A 118 10.31 -15.77 -12.72
C GLU A 118 11.10 -14.50 -12.38
N TYR A 119 10.42 -13.44 -11.91
CA TYR A 119 11.04 -12.18 -11.52
C TYR A 119 11.17 -12.04 -9.99
N GLY A 120 10.50 -12.90 -9.25
CA GLY A 120 10.53 -12.95 -7.79
C GLY A 120 9.78 -11.82 -7.10
N PRO A 121 9.84 -11.79 -5.77
CA PRO A 121 9.18 -10.78 -4.94
C PRO A 121 9.87 -9.41 -5.02
N LEU A 122 9.27 -8.40 -4.36
CA LEU A 122 9.73 -7.01 -4.39
C LEU A 122 11.19 -6.83 -3.92
N ASN A 123 11.71 -7.73 -3.08
CA ASN A 123 13.10 -7.72 -2.61
C ASN A 123 14.11 -8.37 -3.58
N ASN A 124 13.66 -8.80 -4.76
CA ASN A 124 14.54 -9.28 -5.83
C ASN A 124 14.90 -8.10 -6.74
N PRO A 125 16.19 -7.84 -7.03
CA PRO A 125 16.61 -6.77 -7.95
C PRO A 125 16.04 -6.88 -9.37
N ASN A 126 15.67 -8.09 -9.81
CA ASN A 126 15.07 -8.35 -11.11
C ASN A 126 13.53 -8.29 -11.11
N THR A 127 12.91 -7.91 -9.99
CA THR A 127 11.46 -7.90 -9.86
C THR A 127 10.78 -7.01 -10.90
N ASN A 128 9.63 -7.47 -11.40
CA ASN A 128 8.73 -6.67 -12.23
C ASN A 128 7.86 -5.69 -11.41
N GLN A 129 7.86 -5.84 -10.08
CA GLN A 129 7.08 -5.00 -9.18
C GLN A 129 7.83 -3.70 -8.88
N LYS A 130 7.07 -2.64 -8.60
CA LYS A 130 7.61 -1.32 -8.25
C LYS A 130 6.95 -0.76 -7.02
N MET A 131 7.76 -0.18 -6.13
CA MET A 131 7.29 0.61 -4.99
C MET A 131 7.61 2.07 -5.23
N PHE A 132 6.59 2.91 -5.11
CA PHE A 132 6.72 4.36 -5.23
C PHE A 132 6.36 5.04 -3.92
N LYS A 133 7.15 6.05 -3.56
CA LYS A 133 6.77 7.05 -2.58
C LYS A 133 6.14 8.22 -3.32
N LEU A 134 4.98 8.67 -2.84
CA LEU A 134 4.28 9.83 -3.39
C LEU A 134 4.68 11.06 -2.57
N VAL A 135 5.41 11.99 -3.19
CA VAL A 135 5.94 13.17 -2.52
C VAL A 135 5.28 14.44 -3.08
N PRO A 136 5.12 15.50 -2.27
CA PRO A 136 4.62 16.77 -2.75
C PRO A 136 5.42 17.25 -3.96
N ASN A 137 4.73 17.71 -5.00
CA ASN A 137 5.39 18.20 -6.21
C ASN A 137 6.29 19.40 -5.92
N SER A 138 7.53 19.33 -6.38
CA SER A 138 8.55 20.36 -6.16
C SER A 138 8.38 21.60 -7.06
N SER A 139 7.54 21.52 -8.10
CA SER A 139 7.34 22.63 -9.04
C SER A 139 6.77 23.87 -8.36
N LYS A 140 7.43 25.01 -8.55
CA LYS A 140 6.96 26.31 -8.06
C LYS A 140 5.66 26.80 -8.73
N TYR A 141 5.28 26.20 -9.86
CA TYR A 141 4.08 26.56 -10.63
C TYR A 141 2.83 25.81 -10.15
N ILE A 142 2.97 24.81 -9.32
CA ILE A 142 1.84 24.03 -8.79
C ILE A 142 1.47 24.57 -7.40
N LYS A 143 0.26 25.17 -7.30
CA LYS A 143 -0.23 25.74 -6.04
C LYS A 143 -0.60 24.67 -5.02
N ASP A 144 -1.25 23.60 -5.46
CA ASP A 144 -1.62 22.47 -4.61
C ASP A 144 -0.68 21.27 -4.84
N LYS A 145 0.41 21.26 -4.09
CA LYS A 145 1.46 20.24 -4.21
C LYS A 145 1.00 18.84 -3.75
N ASN A 146 0.02 18.77 -2.86
CA ASN A 146 -0.48 17.47 -2.39
C ASN A 146 -1.35 16.79 -3.44
N ARG A 147 -2.13 17.57 -4.19
CA ARG A 147 -2.98 17.06 -5.28
C ARG A 147 -2.15 16.50 -6.45
N PHE A 148 -0.98 17.08 -6.70
CA PHE A 148 -0.10 16.71 -7.80
C PHE A 148 1.23 16.16 -7.27
N LYS A 149 1.15 15.13 -6.42
CA LYS A 149 2.34 14.43 -5.92
C LYS A 149 3.12 13.78 -7.05
N GLU A 150 4.43 13.75 -6.88
CA GLU A 150 5.36 13.05 -7.76
C GLU A 150 5.56 11.62 -7.27
N MET A 151 5.71 10.68 -8.22
CA MET A 151 6.06 9.29 -7.93
C MET A 151 7.57 9.15 -7.92
N VAL A 152 8.15 8.80 -6.78
CA VAL A 152 9.58 8.50 -6.64
C VAL A 152 9.75 7.00 -6.49
N ASP A 153 10.45 6.35 -7.43
CA ASP A 153 10.75 4.91 -7.36
C ASP A 153 11.72 4.64 -6.19
N ILE A 154 11.24 3.91 -5.20
CA ILE A 154 12.01 3.49 -4.03
C ILE A 154 12.16 1.96 -3.95
N THR A 155 11.95 1.25 -5.04
CA THR A 155 12.01 -0.22 -5.10
C THR A 155 13.35 -0.75 -4.60
N TYR A 156 14.44 -0.05 -4.88
CA TYR A 156 15.79 -0.44 -4.45
C TYR A 156 15.93 -0.56 -2.92
N LYS A 157 15.08 0.09 -2.13
CA LYS A 157 15.12 -0.01 -0.66
C LYS A 157 14.77 -1.41 -0.14
N PHE A 158 14.11 -2.23 -0.96
CA PHE A 158 13.77 -3.62 -0.63
C PHE A 158 14.88 -4.61 -0.95
N TRP A 159 15.85 -4.20 -1.77
CA TRP A 159 16.93 -5.11 -2.17
C TRP A 159 17.90 -5.27 -1.01
N LYS A 160 18.23 -6.52 -0.71
CA LYS A 160 19.28 -6.80 0.28
C LYS A 160 20.55 -6.18 -0.25
N HIS A 161 21.13 -5.23 0.47
CA HIS A 161 22.49 -4.79 0.20
C HIS A 161 23.36 -6.04 0.35
N GLY A 162 23.91 -6.51 -0.76
CA GLY A 162 24.88 -7.59 -0.74
C GLY A 162 25.98 -7.20 0.25
N ASN A 163 26.29 -8.07 1.20
CA ASN A 163 27.48 -7.94 2.00
C ASN A 163 28.65 -7.92 1.02
N ASN A 164 29.15 -6.72 0.70
CA ASN A 164 30.47 -6.57 0.15
C ASN A 164 31.43 -7.02 1.25
N LYS A 165 31.79 -8.32 1.19
CA LYS A 165 33.02 -8.82 1.81
C LYS A 165 34.17 -8.57 0.85
#